data_3a3f4180b3246d5d9d86c945b929c435
#
_entry.id   3a3f4180b3246d5d9d86c945b929c435
#
_cell.length_a   1.000
_cell.length_b   1.000
_cell.length_c   1.000
_cell.angle_alpha   90.00
_cell.angle_beta   90.00
_cell.angle_gamma   90.00
#
_symmetry.space_group_name_H-M   'P 1'
#
loop_
_entity.id
_entity.type
_entity.pdbx_description
1 polymer ?
#
loop_
_entity_poly.entity_id
_entity_poly.type
_entity_poly.pdbx_seq_one_letter_code
_entity_poly.pdbx_strand_id
1 'polypeptide(L)'
;VYGLGADASNPAAVARIYAVKGRPPNHPVIVHIGDVGQLARWAREIPEPAAKLAARFWPGPLTLVLRRASGVGDYLTGGQESVGLRIPGHPVALELLREFGGGVAAPSANRFGRISPTCAEHVRRDLGADVDLILDGGACEIGIESTIVDVSRGKPVVLRPGRISEGDIARALGFPPAARDAGAPRAPGTLQSHYAPRRPLRLVASREWDLRLRGQSKGRGVMALRARPAGDPSVIWIEAPADPRRYGHDLYANLRTLDSSNCDEILVEEPPASAEWTAVRDRLSRARSE
;
A
#
# COMPACT_ATOMS: atom_id res chain seq x y z
N VAL A 1 5.79 1.85 -2.92
CA VAL A 1 6.15 0.44 -3.07
C VAL A 1 6.29 0.10 -4.55
N TYR A 2 7.05 -0.95 -4.89
CA TYR A 2 7.15 -1.47 -6.25
C TYR A 2 5.82 -2.06 -6.71
N GLY A 3 5.45 -1.80 -7.97
CA GLY A 3 4.24 -2.30 -8.62
C GLY A 3 4.54 -3.37 -9.66
N LEU A 4 3.68 -4.39 -9.75
CA LEU A 4 3.68 -5.37 -10.84
C LEU A 4 2.78 -4.84 -11.96
N GLY A 5 3.40 -4.34 -13.03
CA GLY A 5 2.73 -3.63 -14.11
C GLY A 5 2.34 -4.53 -15.29
N ALA A 6 1.17 -4.29 -15.85
CA ALA A 6 0.74 -4.82 -17.14
C ALA A 6 -0.17 -3.80 -17.86
N ASP A 7 -0.26 -3.91 -19.20
CA ASP A 7 -1.17 -3.10 -19.99
C ASP A 7 -2.62 -3.25 -19.49
N ALA A 8 -3.18 -2.16 -18.97
CA ALA A 8 -4.53 -2.15 -18.41
C ALA A 8 -5.62 -2.32 -19.49
N SER A 9 -5.32 -2.11 -20.76
CA SER A 9 -6.26 -2.33 -21.87
C SER A 9 -6.26 -3.77 -22.40
N ASN A 10 -5.33 -4.61 -21.91
CA ASN A 10 -5.18 -6.00 -22.34
C ASN A 10 -5.62 -6.98 -21.22
N PRO A 11 -6.82 -7.61 -21.34
CA PRO A 11 -7.33 -8.54 -20.33
C PRO A 11 -6.39 -9.72 -20.04
N ALA A 12 -5.68 -10.24 -21.04
CA ALA A 12 -4.76 -11.34 -20.87
C ALA A 12 -3.51 -10.92 -20.05
N ALA A 13 -2.99 -9.72 -20.30
CA ALA A 13 -1.88 -9.17 -19.52
C ALA A 13 -2.29 -8.92 -18.05
N VAL A 14 -3.49 -8.41 -17.80
CA VAL A 14 -4.01 -8.22 -16.45
C VAL A 14 -4.28 -9.56 -15.75
N ALA A 15 -4.81 -10.56 -16.46
CA ALA A 15 -4.99 -11.92 -15.92
C ALA A 15 -3.66 -12.53 -15.45
N ARG A 16 -2.56 -12.25 -16.16
CA ARG A 16 -1.22 -12.67 -15.74
C ARG A 16 -0.77 -12.05 -14.42
N ILE A 17 -1.14 -10.77 -14.14
CA ILE A 17 -0.91 -10.17 -12.81
C ILE A 17 -1.58 -11.00 -11.72
N TYR A 18 -2.83 -11.37 -11.91
CA TYR A 18 -3.56 -12.17 -10.92
C TYR A 18 -2.93 -13.55 -10.71
N ALA A 19 -2.53 -14.21 -11.79
CA ALA A 19 -1.87 -15.52 -11.74
C ALA A 19 -0.52 -15.46 -11.01
N VAL A 20 0.35 -14.52 -11.39
CA VAL A 20 1.67 -14.34 -10.77
C VAL A 20 1.56 -14.05 -9.28
N LYS A 21 0.59 -13.25 -8.87
CA LYS A 21 0.40 -12.89 -7.47
C LYS A 21 -0.36 -13.96 -6.65
N GLY A 22 -1.06 -14.90 -7.28
CA GLY A 22 -2.05 -15.76 -6.63
C GLY A 22 -3.23 -14.92 -6.07
N ARG A 23 -3.62 -13.83 -6.77
CA ARG A 23 -4.64 -12.88 -6.33
C ARG A 23 -6.00 -13.25 -6.91
N PRO A 24 -7.10 -13.24 -6.12
CA PRO A 24 -8.45 -13.44 -6.66
C PRO A 24 -8.84 -12.37 -7.67
N PRO A 25 -9.45 -12.73 -8.83
CA PRO A 25 -9.75 -11.79 -9.91
C PRO A 25 -10.88 -10.78 -9.57
N ASN A 26 -11.66 -11.04 -8.53
CA ASN A 26 -12.69 -10.12 -8.04
C ASN A 26 -12.15 -8.96 -7.18
N HIS A 27 -10.83 -8.87 -7.00
CA HIS A 27 -10.20 -7.75 -6.31
C HIS A 27 -9.75 -6.69 -7.32
N PRO A 28 -10.22 -5.42 -7.21
CA PRO A 28 -9.86 -4.37 -8.16
C PRO A 28 -8.36 -4.07 -8.13
N VAL A 29 -7.84 -3.57 -9.24
CA VAL A 29 -6.47 -3.07 -9.36
C VAL A 29 -6.48 -1.59 -9.71
N ILE A 30 -5.43 -0.88 -9.31
CA ILE A 30 -5.27 0.54 -9.64
C ILE A 30 -4.62 0.65 -11.02
N VAL A 31 -5.18 1.51 -11.87
CA VAL A 31 -4.59 1.86 -13.15
C VAL A 31 -3.74 3.12 -12.97
N HIS A 32 -2.50 3.03 -13.37
CA HIS A 32 -1.56 4.15 -13.36
C HIS A 32 -1.51 4.78 -14.75
N ILE A 33 -1.55 6.10 -14.82
CA ILE A 33 -1.55 6.91 -16.05
C ILE A 33 -0.42 7.93 -16.01
N GLY A 34 0.03 8.39 -17.19
CA GLY A 34 1.16 9.31 -17.32
C GLY A 34 0.81 10.78 -17.10
N ASP A 35 -0.43 11.16 -17.36
CA ASP A 35 -0.93 12.52 -17.18
C ASP A 35 -2.46 12.58 -17.02
N VAL A 36 -2.96 13.77 -16.65
CA VAL A 36 -4.39 14.00 -16.39
C VAL A 36 -5.26 13.94 -17.65
N GLY A 37 -4.69 14.18 -18.84
CA GLY A 37 -5.42 14.11 -20.12
C GLY A 37 -5.91 12.71 -20.42
N GLN A 38 -5.31 11.68 -19.84
CA GLN A 38 -5.71 10.29 -19.99
C GLN A 38 -6.93 9.90 -19.14
N LEU A 39 -7.35 10.76 -18.18
CA LEU A 39 -8.47 10.44 -17.26
C LEU A 39 -9.76 10.05 -17.96
N ALA A 40 -10.14 10.78 -19.02
CA ALA A 40 -11.39 10.55 -19.76
C ALA A 40 -11.44 9.15 -20.43
N ARG A 41 -10.30 8.50 -20.65
CA ARG A 41 -10.25 7.13 -21.16
C ARG A 41 -10.71 6.11 -20.11
N TRP A 42 -10.52 6.40 -18.84
CA TRP A 42 -10.74 5.46 -17.74
C TRP A 42 -11.95 5.80 -16.88
N ALA A 43 -12.29 7.09 -16.77
CA ALA A 43 -13.40 7.57 -15.94
C ALA A 43 -14.38 8.38 -16.78
N ARG A 44 -15.69 8.15 -16.58
CA ARG A 44 -16.74 8.85 -17.32
C ARG A 44 -17.07 10.24 -16.77
N GLU A 45 -16.72 10.48 -15.50
CA GLU A 45 -17.00 11.74 -14.80
C GLU A 45 -15.80 12.10 -13.91
N ILE A 46 -15.43 13.37 -13.93
CA ILE A 46 -14.37 13.92 -13.07
C ILE A 46 -15.02 14.99 -12.20
N PRO A 47 -15.56 14.63 -11.02
CA PRO A 47 -16.20 15.60 -10.15
C PRO A 47 -15.19 16.60 -9.59
N GLU A 48 -15.67 17.80 -9.21
CA GLU A 48 -14.82 18.88 -8.68
C GLU A 48 -13.86 18.44 -7.56
N PRO A 49 -14.29 17.64 -6.56
CA PRO A 49 -13.37 17.12 -5.53
C PRO A 49 -12.23 16.29 -6.12
N ALA A 50 -12.49 15.50 -7.17
CA ALA A 50 -11.44 14.73 -7.84
C ALA A 50 -10.42 15.64 -8.53
N ALA A 51 -10.89 16.67 -9.25
CA ALA A 51 -10.03 17.64 -9.92
C ALA A 51 -9.16 18.40 -8.90
N LYS A 52 -9.73 18.87 -7.79
CA LYS A 52 -8.98 19.55 -6.71
C LYS A 52 -7.90 18.64 -6.10
N LEU A 53 -8.24 17.39 -5.77
CA LEU A 53 -7.30 16.45 -5.19
C LEU A 53 -6.19 16.05 -6.17
N ALA A 54 -6.55 15.82 -7.44
CA ALA A 54 -5.58 15.55 -8.50
C ALA A 54 -4.59 16.71 -8.68
N ALA A 55 -5.08 17.94 -8.83
CA ALA A 55 -4.25 19.13 -8.98
C ALA A 55 -3.28 19.35 -7.79
N ARG A 56 -3.69 18.94 -6.58
CA ARG A 56 -2.88 19.13 -5.37
C ARG A 56 -1.87 18.03 -5.12
N PHE A 57 -2.17 16.77 -5.50
CA PHE A 57 -1.41 15.60 -5.06
C PHE A 57 -0.91 14.70 -6.21
N TRP A 58 -1.18 15.03 -7.47
CA TRP A 58 -0.60 14.34 -8.61
C TRP A 58 0.43 15.22 -9.33
N PRO A 59 1.51 14.60 -9.79
CA PRO A 59 1.97 13.23 -9.56
C PRO A 59 2.29 12.94 -8.08
N GLY A 60 1.86 11.75 -7.56
CA GLY A 60 2.12 11.47 -6.15
C GLY A 60 1.40 10.25 -5.56
N PRO A 61 1.36 10.16 -4.21
CA PRO A 61 0.86 8.99 -3.51
C PRO A 61 -0.65 9.03 -3.24
N LEU A 62 -1.44 9.56 -4.19
CA LEU A 62 -2.90 9.58 -4.15
C LEU A 62 -3.49 8.68 -5.23
N THR A 63 -4.44 7.85 -4.87
CA THR A 63 -5.32 7.12 -5.78
C THR A 63 -6.73 7.67 -5.64
N LEU A 64 -7.36 8.03 -6.75
CA LEU A 64 -8.76 8.45 -6.81
C LEU A 64 -9.60 7.30 -7.37
N VAL A 65 -10.68 6.95 -6.68
CA VAL A 65 -11.69 6.02 -7.19
C VAL A 65 -12.80 6.84 -7.82
N LEU A 66 -13.01 6.60 -9.11
CA LEU A 66 -13.94 7.34 -9.97
C LEU A 66 -14.93 6.37 -10.63
N ARG A 67 -16.04 6.87 -11.15
CA ARG A 67 -16.94 6.08 -11.99
C ARG A 67 -16.22 5.66 -13.26
N ARG A 68 -16.17 4.35 -13.54
CA ARG A 68 -15.49 3.82 -14.72
C ARG A 68 -16.13 4.27 -16.03
N ALA A 69 -15.33 4.49 -17.04
CA ALA A 69 -15.81 4.65 -18.42
C ALA A 69 -16.34 3.30 -18.95
N SER A 70 -17.21 3.34 -19.95
CA SER A 70 -17.85 2.14 -20.53
C SER A 70 -16.88 1.12 -21.11
N GLY A 71 -15.71 1.56 -21.59
CA GLY A 71 -14.65 0.68 -22.11
C GLY A 71 -13.76 0.02 -21.05
N VAL A 72 -13.95 0.32 -19.76
CA VAL A 72 -13.16 -0.26 -18.66
C VAL A 72 -13.75 -1.59 -18.22
N GLY A 73 -13.03 -2.67 -18.47
CA GLY A 73 -13.51 -4.04 -18.22
C GLY A 73 -13.53 -4.45 -16.74
N ASP A 74 -14.37 -5.42 -16.41
CA ASP A 74 -14.55 -5.99 -15.08
C ASP A 74 -13.26 -6.61 -14.51
N TYR A 75 -12.36 -7.06 -15.38
CA TYR A 75 -11.07 -7.61 -15.00
C TYR A 75 -10.14 -6.62 -14.27
N LEU A 76 -10.38 -5.29 -14.43
CA LEU A 76 -9.68 -4.25 -13.68
C LEU A 76 -10.39 -3.87 -12.40
N THR A 77 -11.73 -3.84 -12.45
CA THR A 77 -12.56 -3.28 -11.38
C THR A 77 -13.09 -4.34 -10.41
N GLY A 78 -12.88 -5.63 -10.72
CA GLY A 78 -13.47 -6.73 -9.97
C GLY A 78 -15.01 -6.72 -10.01
N GLY A 79 -15.59 -6.26 -11.14
CA GLY A 79 -17.04 -6.17 -11.35
C GLY A 79 -17.70 -4.93 -10.73
N GLN A 80 -16.91 -3.92 -10.29
CA GLN A 80 -17.46 -2.67 -9.73
C GLN A 80 -17.64 -1.60 -10.80
N GLU A 81 -18.59 -0.68 -10.58
CA GLU A 81 -18.83 0.50 -11.43
C GLU A 81 -17.82 1.63 -11.21
N SER A 82 -16.72 1.33 -10.53
CA SER A 82 -15.67 2.30 -10.21
C SER A 82 -14.28 1.77 -10.52
N VAL A 83 -13.37 2.66 -10.87
CA VAL A 83 -11.95 2.37 -11.17
C VAL A 83 -11.04 3.25 -10.34
N GLY A 84 -9.97 2.67 -9.81
CA GLY A 84 -8.93 3.41 -9.11
C GLY A 84 -7.88 3.92 -10.09
N LEU A 85 -7.61 5.24 -10.09
CA LEU A 85 -6.66 5.90 -10.97
C LEU A 85 -5.58 6.62 -10.16
N ARG A 86 -4.34 6.65 -10.68
CA ARG A 86 -3.22 7.34 -10.06
C ARG A 86 -2.21 7.81 -11.10
N ILE A 87 -1.63 8.99 -10.87
CA ILE A 87 -0.38 9.41 -11.51
C ILE A 87 0.73 9.27 -10.47
N PRO A 88 1.67 8.31 -10.64
CA PRO A 88 2.74 8.09 -9.67
C PRO A 88 3.76 9.23 -9.69
N GLY A 89 4.42 9.53 -8.56
CA GLY A 89 5.45 10.57 -8.48
C GLY A 89 6.86 10.09 -8.82
N HIS A 90 7.11 8.79 -8.94
CA HIS A 90 8.44 8.28 -9.19
C HIS A 90 8.88 8.51 -10.65
N PRO A 91 10.08 9.11 -10.91
CA PRO A 91 10.49 9.52 -12.27
C PRO A 91 10.52 8.35 -13.26
N VAL A 92 11.10 7.20 -12.89
CA VAL A 92 11.15 6.02 -13.77
C VAL A 92 9.74 5.51 -14.11
N ALA A 93 8.81 5.51 -13.14
CA ALA A 93 7.43 5.09 -13.39
C ALA A 93 6.69 6.08 -14.30
N LEU A 94 6.91 7.39 -14.13
CA LEU A 94 6.32 8.42 -14.98
C LEU A 94 6.85 8.35 -16.41
N GLU A 95 8.14 8.15 -16.58
CA GLU A 95 8.76 8.01 -17.90
C GLU A 95 8.19 6.78 -18.61
N LEU A 96 8.17 5.61 -17.94
CA LEU A 96 7.53 4.40 -18.47
C LEU A 96 6.09 4.66 -18.94
N LEU A 97 5.28 5.33 -18.12
CA LEU A 97 3.87 5.61 -18.45
C LEU A 97 3.72 6.57 -19.62
N ARG A 98 4.60 7.55 -19.76
CA ARG A 98 4.61 8.50 -20.87
C ARG A 98 5.02 7.82 -22.18
N GLU A 99 6.08 7.03 -22.17
CA GLU A 99 6.54 6.25 -23.32
C GLU A 99 5.51 5.19 -23.74
N PHE A 100 4.90 4.51 -22.78
CA PHE A 100 3.85 3.54 -23.05
C PHE A 100 2.57 4.19 -23.62
N GLY A 101 2.26 5.43 -23.25
CA GLY A 101 1.10 6.18 -23.74
C GLY A 101 -0.27 5.64 -23.34
N GLY A 102 -0.31 4.59 -22.53
CA GLY A 102 -1.51 3.91 -22.05
C GLY A 102 -1.62 3.90 -20.52
N GLY A 103 -2.60 3.17 -20.00
CA GLY A 103 -2.72 2.90 -18.57
C GLY A 103 -2.05 1.58 -18.21
N VAL A 104 -1.37 1.54 -17.07
CA VAL A 104 -0.72 0.34 -16.52
C VAL A 104 -1.46 -0.08 -15.26
N ALA A 105 -2.05 -1.27 -15.27
CA ALA A 105 -2.58 -1.89 -14.05
C ALA A 105 -1.40 -2.35 -13.19
N ALA A 106 -1.27 -1.82 -11.96
CA ALA A 106 -0.12 -2.13 -11.13
C ALA A 106 -0.46 -2.26 -9.64
N PRO A 107 -0.86 -3.43 -9.15
CA PRO A 107 -0.81 -3.74 -7.72
C PRO A 107 0.65 -3.85 -7.23
N SER A 108 0.87 -3.93 -5.91
CA SER A 108 2.20 -4.15 -5.35
C SER A 108 2.86 -5.45 -5.88
N ALA A 109 4.18 -5.44 -6.09
CA ALA A 109 4.91 -6.54 -6.75
C ALA A 109 5.36 -7.65 -5.75
N ASN A 110 4.41 -8.20 -4.99
CA ASN A 110 4.58 -9.30 -4.03
C ASN A 110 3.51 -10.37 -4.24
N ARG A 111 3.69 -11.57 -3.70
CA ARG A 111 2.62 -12.58 -3.61
C ARG A 111 1.46 -12.02 -2.79
N PHE A 112 0.23 -12.39 -3.13
CA PHE A 112 -0.98 -11.87 -2.49
C PHE A 112 -0.97 -12.05 -0.97
N GLY A 113 -1.36 -10.99 -0.24
CA GLY A 113 -1.39 -10.99 1.22
C GLY A 113 -0.02 -10.78 1.92
N ARG A 114 1.09 -10.86 1.20
CA ARG A 114 2.45 -10.72 1.76
C ARG A 114 2.91 -9.26 1.84
N ILE A 115 4.04 -9.03 2.55
CA ILE A 115 4.66 -7.71 2.73
C ILE A 115 5.00 -7.11 1.38
N SER A 116 4.60 -5.84 1.14
CA SER A 116 4.89 -5.14 -0.10
C SER A 116 6.40 -4.89 -0.30
N PRO A 117 6.90 -4.90 -1.56
CA PRO A 117 8.30 -4.66 -1.86
C PRO A 117 8.62 -3.16 -1.87
N THR A 118 9.76 -2.77 -1.31
CA THR A 118 10.25 -1.38 -1.27
C THR A 118 11.57 -1.17 -2.01
N CYS A 119 12.13 -2.23 -2.60
CA CYS A 119 13.26 -2.18 -3.51
C CYS A 119 13.18 -3.32 -4.54
N ALA A 120 13.96 -3.26 -5.60
CA ALA A 120 13.98 -4.25 -6.68
C ALA A 120 14.35 -5.65 -6.18
N GLU A 121 15.24 -5.76 -5.19
CA GLU A 121 15.64 -7.04 -4.61
C GLU A 121 14.47 -7.76 -3.92
N HIS A 122 13.56 -7.02 -3.28
CA HIS A 122 12.33 -7.60 -2.74
C HIS A 122 11.45 -8.23 -3.83
N VAL A 123 11.37 -7.58 -5.01
CA VAL A 123 10.62 -8.10 -6.16
C VAL A 123 11.30 -9.37 -6.71
N ARG A 124 12.64 -9.37 -6.87
CA ARG A 124 13.39 -10.54 -7.33
C ARG A 124 13.15 -11.75 -6.42
N ARG A 125 13.17 -11.53 -5.11
CA ARG A 125 12.95 -12.58 -4.11
C ARG A 125 11.52 -13.14 -4.14
N ASP A 126 10.52 -12.27 -4.29
CA ASP A 126 9.11 -12.66 -4.18
C ASP A 126 8.56 -13.27 -5.47
N LEU A 127 8.94 -12.71 -6.62
CA LEU A 127 8.36 -13.02 -7.92
C LEU A 127 9.38 -13.67 -8.89
N GLY A 128 10.67 -13.37 -8.76
CA GLY A 128 11.74 -14.01 -9.52
C GLY A 128 11.48 -14.07 -11.01
N ALA A 129 11.51 -15.28 -11.57
CA ALA A 129 11.30 -15.56 -12.99
C ALA A 129 9.85 -15.42 -13.48
N ASP A 130 8.90 -15.17 -12.58
CA ASP A 130 7.48 -14.96 -12.96
C ASP A 130 7.22 -13.57 -13.59
N VAL A 131 8.23 -12.67 -13.57
CA VAL A 131 8.19 -11.35 -14.19
C VAL A 131 9.24 -11.24 -15.30
N ASP A 132 8.89 -10.59 -16.41
CA ASP A 132 9.76 -10.50 -17.59
C ASP A 132 10.90 -9.50 -17.38
N LEU A 133 10.63 -8.39 -16.65
CA LEU A 133 11.58 -7.31 -16.44
C LEU A 133 11.34 -6.64 -15.08
N ILE A 134 12.42 -6.24 -14.42
CA ILE A 134 12.39 -5.42 -13.21
C ILE A 134 13.14 -4.13 -13.52
N LEU A 135 12.43 -3.01 -13.53
CA LEU A 135 13.02 -1.68 -13.58
C LEU A 135 13.45 -1.28 -12.17
N ASP A 136 14.75 -1.17 -11.96
CA ASP A 136 15.29 -0.78 -10.66
C ASP A 136 15.33 0.74 -10.53
N GLY A 137 14.38 1.29 -9.78
CA GLY A 137 14.30 2.72 -9.45
C GLY A 137 14.90 3.07 -8.08
N GLY A 138 15.66 2.16 -7.46
CA GLY A 138 16.17 2.35 -6.10
C GLY A 138 15.14 2.04 -5.00
N ALA A 139 15.44 2.43 -3.77
CA ALA A 139 14.53 2.30 -2.64
C ALA A 139 13.34 3.27 -2.76
N CYS A 140 12.15 2.80 -2.37
CA CYS A 140 10.95 3.65 -2.40
C CYS A 140 11.01 4.77 -1.37
N GLU A 141 10.76 6.02 -1.78
CA GLU A 141 10.80 7.20 -0.90
C GLU A 141 9.71 7.23 0.19
N ILE A 142 8.57 6.57 -0.05
CA ILE A 142 7.41 6.59 0.85
C ILE A 142 7.29 5.32 1.69
N GLY A 143 7.59 4.17 1.11
CA GLY A 143 7.63 2.88 1.78
C GLY A 143 6.28 2.19 2.00
N ILE A 144 5.16 2.90 1.93
CA ILE A 144 3.79 2.36 2.00
C ILE A 144 2.96 2.76 0.78
N GLU A 145 1.83 2.08 0.57
CA GLU A 145 0.94 2.34 -0.55
C GLU A 145 0.23 3.70 -0.45
N SER A 146 -0.26 4.17 -1.61
CA SER A 146 -1.02 5.42 -1.76
C SER A 146 -2.25 5.50 -0.85
N THR A 147 -2.60 6.71 -0.43
CA THR A 147 -3.93 7.01 0.09
C THR A 147 -4.95 6.77 -1.02
N ILE A 148 -6.06 6.10 -0.72
CA ILE A 148 -7.17 5.87 -1.67
C ILE A 148 -8.37 6.66 -1.22
N VAL A 149 -8.89 7.52 -2.11
CA VAL A 149 -10.07 8.33 -1.87
C VAL A 149 -11.15 7.98 -2.91
N ASP A 150 -12.30 7.55 -2.45
CA ASP A 150 -13.49 7.41 -3.29
C ASP A 150 -14.14 8.78 -3.50
N VAL A 151 -14.29 9.17 -4.75
CA VAL A 151 -15.01 10.37 -5.20
C VAL A 151 -16.08 10.02 -6.23
N SER A 152 -16.42 8.74 -6.36
CA SER A 152 -17.40 8.24 -7.36
C SER A 152 -18.85 8.45 -6.94
N ARG A 153 -19.12 8.77 -5.65
CA ARG A 153 -20.46 8.78 -5.06
C ARG A 153 -20.87 10.14 -4.46
N GLY A 154 -20.24 11.22 -4.91
CA GLY A 154 -20.56 12.59 -4.52
C GLY A 154 -19.75 13.10 -3.30
N LYS A 155 -19.74 12.41 -2.16
CA LYS A 155 -18.93 12.81 -1.00
C LYS A 155 -17.60 12.02 -0.99
N PRO A 156 -16.45 12.70 -0.89
CA PRO A 156 -15.15 12.04 -0.76
C PRO A 156 -15.07 11.18 0.51
N VAL A 157 -14.58 9.93 0.35
CA VAL A 157 -14.41 8.98 1.45
C VAL A 157 -13.00 8.37 1.37
N VAL A 158 -12.25 8.37 2.47
CA VAL A 158 -10.96 7.69 2.52
C VAL A 158 -11.18 6.19 2.67
N LEU A 159 -10.83 5.42 1.64
CA LEU A 159 -10.95 3.96 1.64
C LEU A 159 -9.73 3.28 2.24
N ARG A 160 -8.55 3.86 2.06
CA ARG A 160 -7.28 3.37 2.60
C ARG A 160 -6.41 4.55 3.00
N PRO A 161 -6.02 4.66 4.28
CA PRO A 161 -5.08 5.67 4.71
C PRO A 161 -3.69 5.42 4.13
N GLY A 162 -2.95 6.48 3.86
CA GLY A 162 -1.57 6.46 3.33
C GLY A 162 -0.84 7.74 3.70
N ARG A 163 0.18 8.09 2.88
CA ARG A 163 1.02 9.27 3.12
C ARG A 163 0.25 10.59 3.17
N ILE A 164 -0.83 10.71 2.40
CA ILE A 164 -1.71 11.86 2.42
C ILE A 164 -2.77 11.60 3.49
N SER A 165 -2.76 12.41 4.55
CA SER A 165 -3.68 12.27 5.66
C SER A 165 -5.09 12.79 5.34
N GLU A 166 -6.09 12.41 6.13
CA GLU A 166 -7.44 13.00 6.03
C GLU A 166 -7.42 14.51 6.24
N GLY A 167 -6.54 15.02 7.11
CA GLY A 167 -6.33 16.46 7.30
C GLY A 167 -5.77 17.15 6.05
N ASP A 168 -4.87 16.49 5.29
CA ASP A 168 -4.38 17.03 4.02
C ASP A 168 -5.50 17.08 2.97
N ILE A 169 -6.33 16.04 2.92
CA ILE A 169 -7.50 15.97 2.04
C ILE A 169 -8.50 17.07 2.40
N ALA A 170 -8.83 17.22 3.69
CA ALA A 170 -9.75 18.25 4.17
C ALA A 170 -9.27 19.66 3.80
N ARG A 171 -7.97 19.94 3.96
CA ARG A 171 -7.39 21.23 3.54
C ARG A 171 -7.49 21.47 2.04
N ALA A 172 -7.27 20.45 1.22
CA ALA A 172 -7.35 20.57 -0.23
C ALA A 172 -8.80 20.77 -0.72
N LEU A 173 -9.76 20.17 -0.05
CA LEU A 173 -11.19 20.25 -0.41
C LEU A 173 -11.91 21.45 0.19
N GLY A 174 -11.45 21.95 1.36
CA GLY A 174 -12.17 22.94 2.17
C GLY A 174 -13.20 22.34 3.14
N PHE A 175 -13.32 21.00 3.17
CA PHE A 175 -14.22 20.26 4.08
C PHE A 175 -13.66 18.86 4.36
N PRO A 176 -14.01 18.21 5.48
CA PRO A 176 -13.51 16.88 5.79
C PRO A 176 -14.12 15.80 4.90
N PRO A 177 -13.39 14.72 4.58
CA PRO A 177 -13.97 13.54 3.95
C PRO A 177 -15.05 12.92 4.83
N ALA A 178 -16.04 12.28 4.21
CA ALA A 178 -17.09 11.58 4.93
C ALA A 178 -16.59 10.25 5.50
N ALA A 179 -17.28 9.77 6.54
CA ALA A 179 -17.03 8.44 7.10
C ALA A 179 -17.35 7.36 6.05
N ARG A 180 -16.59 6.26 6.09
CA ARG A 180 -16.83 5.10 5.23
C ARG A 180 -18.14 4.42 5.62
N ASP A 181 -18.97 4.15 4.63
CA ASP A 181 -20.23 3.41 4.75
C ASP A 181 -20.16 2.03 4.09
N ALA A 182 -21.21 1.22 4.25
CA ALA A 182 -21.31 -0.12 3.67
C ALA A 182 -21.35 -0.13 2.13
N GLY A 183 -21.77 0.97 1.49
CA GLY A 183 -21.81 1.12 0.04
C GLY A 183 -20.47 1.56 -0.56
N ALA A 184 -19.43 1.77 0.26
CA ALA A 184 -18.12 2.19 -0.21
C ALA A 184 -17.49 1.10 -1.11
N PRO A 185 -16.91 1.46 -2.27
CA PRO A 185 -16.31 0.49 -3.16
C PRO A 185 -15.15 -0.27 -2.49
N ARG A 186 -14.95 -1.51 -2.93
CA ARG A 186 -13.78 -2.29 -2.52
C ARG A 186 -12.52 -1.63 -3.08
N ALA A 187 -11.46 -1.61 -2.30
CA ALA A 187 -10.18 -1.05 -2.70
C ALA A 187 -9.03 -2.03 -2.38
N PRO A 188 -7.91 -1.97 -3.11
CA PRO A 188 -6.75 -2.80 -2.82
C PRO A 188 -6.20 -2.55 -1.41
N GLY A 189 -5.80 -3.62 -0.70
CA GLY A 189 -5.18 -3.51 0.63
C GLY A 189 -6.15 -3.15 1.76
N THR A 190 -7.46 -3.38 1.58
CA THR A 190 -8.48 -3.14 2.62
C THR A 190 -9.05 -4.44 3.21
N LEU A 191 -8.47 -5.58 2.88
CA LEU A 191 -8.82 -6.86 3.50
C LEU A 191 -8.40 -6.89 4.97
N GLN A 192 -9.08 -7.71 5.77
CA GLN A 192 -8.77 -7.88 7.19
C GLN A 192 -7.34 -8.40 7.40
N SER A 193 -6.89 -9.38 6.61
CA SER A 193 -5.51 -9.85 6.60
C SER A 193 -4.83 -9.45 5.28
N HIS A 194 -3.74 -8.70 5.38
CA HIS A 194 -2.90 -8.24 4.27
C HIS A 194 -1.54 -7.78 4.80
N TYR A 195 -0.51 -7.71 3.94
CA TYR A 195 0.85 -7.28 4.31
C TYR A 195 1.54 -8.20 5.33
N ALA A 196 1.07 -9.43 5.46
CA ALA A 196 1.51 -10.35 6.50
C ALA A 196 2.91 -10.92 6.21
N PRO A 197 3.82 -10.94 7.20
CA PRO A 197 5.03 -11.74 7.14
C PRO A 197 4.71 -13.23 7.13
N ARG A 198 5.69 -14.07 6.85
CA ARG A 198 5.58 -15.55 6.97
C ARG A 198 5.57 -15.97 8.45
N ARG A 199 6.36 -15.26 9.26
CA ARG A 199 6.42 -15.45 10.70
C ARG A 199 5.20 -14.81 11.37
N PRO A 200 4.64 -15.40 12.41
CA PRO A 200 3.56 -14.79 13.17
C PRO A 200 3.96 -13.41 13.68
N LEU A 201 3.13 -12.40 13.42
CA LEU A 201 3.33 -11.04 13.91
C LEU A 201 2.31 -10.71 14.98
N ARG A 202 2.79 -10.22 16.13
CA ARG A 202 1.96 -9.75 17.23
C ARG A 202 2.20 -8.27 17.51
N LEU A 203 1.12 -7.51 17.61
CA LEU A 203 1.15 -6.15 18.12
C LEU A 203 1.09 -6.20 19.64
N VAL A 204 1.98 -5.46 20.29
CA VAL A 204 2.12 -5.42 21.75
C VAL A 204 1.92 -3.97 22.22
N ALA A 205 0.90 -3.74 23.03
CA ALA A 205 0.65 -2.43 23.62
C ALA A 205 1.83 -1.99 24.49
N SER A 206 2.21 -0.71 24.46
CA SER A 206 3.36 -0.18 25.21
C SER A 206 3.32 -0.51 26.71
N ARG A 207 2.12 -0.57 27.31
CA ARG A 207 1.92 -0.94 28.73
C ARG A 207 2.22 -2.41 29.02
N GLU A 208 2.16 -3.29 28.03
CA GLU A 208 2.37 -4.74 28.16
C GLU A 208 3.79 -5.14 27.73
N TRP A 209 4.54 -4.18 27.19
CA TRP A 209 5.80 -4.41 26.53
C TRP A 209 6.83 -5.13 27.41
N ASP A 210 7.08 -4.60 28.61
CA ASP A 210 8.09 -5.18 29.54
C ASP A 210 7.70 -6.58 30.01
N LEU A 211 6.39 -6.84 30.19
CA LEU A 211 5.88 -8.16 30.55
C LEU A 211 6.10 -9.17 29.40
N ARG A 212 5.87 -8.75 28.17
CA ARG A 212 6.05 -9.61 26.99
C ARG A 212 7.52 -9.92 26.69
N LEU A 213 8.44 -9.02 27.04
CA LEU A 213 9.86 -9.26 26.89
C LEU A 213 10.45 -10.14 28.02
N ARG A 214 9.76 -10.24 29.17
CA ARG A 214 10.14 -11.17 30.24
C ARG A 214 9.83 -12.59 29.79
N GLY A 215 10.79 -13.50 29.86
CA GLY A 215 10.66 -14.90 29.46
C GLY A 215 11.60 -15.30 28.33
N GLN A 216 11.31 -16.41 27.65
CA GLN A 216 12.16 -16.90 26.54
C GLN A 216 12.23 -15.87 25.43
N SER A 217 13.41 -15.27 25.25
CA SER A 217 13.71 -14.31 24.19
C SER A 217 14.25 -14.97 22.91
N LYS A 218 14.65 -16.25 22.99
CA LYS A 218 15.16 -16.98 21.82
C LYS A 218 14.11 -17.08 20.71
N GLY A 219 14.54 -16.82 19.48
CA GLY A 219 13.66 -16.91 18.33
C GLY A 219 12.73 -15.70 18.13
N ARG A 220 12.99 -14.55 18.78
CA ARG A 220 12.16 -13.34 18.59
C ARG A 220 12.83 -12.31 17.70
N GLY A 221 12.05 -11.81 16.73
CA GLY A 221 12.31 -10.56 16.02
C GLY A 221 11.48 -9.45 16.63
N VAL A 222 12.07 -8.30 16.89
CA VAL A 222 11.44 -7.17 17.57
C VAL A 222 11.56 -5.90 16.76
N MET A 223 10.47 -5.16 16.62
CA MET A 223 10.44 -3.80 16.10
C MET A 223 9.75 -2.88 17.12
N ALA A 224 10.47 -1.92 17.67
CA ALA A 224 10.00 -1.07 18.76
C ALA A 224 10.40 0.39 18.58
N LEU A 225 9.62 1.31 19.16
CA LEU A 225 9.91 2.75 19.20
C LEU A 225 10.98 3.12 20.26
N ARG A 226 11.47 2.15 20.97
CA ARG A 226 12.45 2.29 22.06
C ARG A 226 13.75 1.55 21.74
N ALA A 227 14.82 2.02 22.35
CA ALA A 227 16.12 1.39 22.26
C ALA A 227 16.10 -0.04 22.82
N ARG A 228 16.96 -0.89 22.28
CA ARG A 228 17.14 -2.25 22.78
C ARG A 228 17.56 -2.23 24.26
N PRO A 229 16.84 -2.91 25.14
CA PRO A 229 17.28 -3.06 26.53
C PRO A 229 18.55 -3.93 26.61
N ALA A 230 19.33 -3.73 27.66
CA ALA A 230 20.43 -4.66 27.98
C ALA A 230 19.85 -6.06 28.21
N GLY A 231 20.39 -7.08 27.54
CA GLY A 231 19.86 -8.44 27.65
C GLY A 231 20.36 -9.40 26.56
N ASP A 232 19.56 -10.36 26.18
CA ASP A 232 19.90 -11.46 25.30
C ASP A 232 20.32 -10.97 23.89
N PRO A 233 21.56 -11.18 23.46
CA PRO A 233 22.04 -10.78 22.15
C PRO A 233 21.39 -11.58 20.99
N SER A 234 20.71 -12.70 21.28
CA SER A 234 20.03 -13.51 20.26
C SER A 234 18.73 -12.89 19.72
N VAL A 235 18.16 -11.89 20.41
CA VAL A 235 16.99 -11.16 19.92
C VAL A 235 17.39 -10.22 18.79
N ILE A 236 16.74 -10.33 17.65
CA ILE A 236 16.92 -9.39 16.55
C ILE A 236 16.05 -8.18 16.85
N TRP A 237 16.69 -7.03 17.11
CA TRP A 237 16.00 -5.81 17.49
C TRP A 237 16.16 -4.72 16.44
N ILE A 238 15.05 -4.17 16.00
CA ILE A 238 15.00 -2.98 15.15
C ILE A 238 14.37 -1.85 15.96
N GLU A 239 15.16 -0.81 16.23
CA GLU A 239 14.65 0.45 16.75
C GLU A 239 14.01 1.22 15.61
N ALA A 240 12.68 1.34 15.65
CA ALA A 240 11.92 2.03 14.63
C ALA A 240 11.89 3.55 14.90
N PRO A 241 11.89 4.39 13.86
CA PRO A 241 11.82 5.84 14.03
C PRO A 241 10.57 6.30 14.79
N ALA A 242 10.72 7.27 15.70
CA ALA A 242 9.59 7.90 16.40
C ALA A 242 8.77 8.87 15.50
N ASP A 243 9.30 9.26 14.35
CA ASP A 243 8.58 10.04 13.34
C ASP A 243 7.70 9.11 12.48
N PRO A 244 6.37 9.34 12.39
CA PRO A 244 5.45 8.44 11.70
C PRO A 244 5.72 8.32 10.19
N ARG A 245 6.34 9.34 9.59
CA ARG A 245 6.68 9.32 8.16
C ARG A 245 7.88 8.43 7.89
N ARG A 246 8.93 8.55 8.74
CA ARG A 246 10.12 7.70 8.67
C ARG A 246 9.77 6.25 9.03
N TYR A 247 8.93 6.07 10.05
CA TYR A 247 8.43 4.74 10.40
C TYR A 247 7.70 4.07 9.22
N GLY A 248 6.79 4.81 8.57
CA GLY A 248 6.06 4.31 7.39
C GLY A 248 6.98 3.99 6.22
N HIS A 249 8.02 4.81 5.99
CA HIS A 249 9.05 4.57 4.98
C HIS A 249 9.78 3.24 5.24
N ASP A 250 10.19 2.98 6.49
CA ASP A 250 11.01 1.83 6.86
C ASP A 250 10.19 0.57 7.15
N LEU A 251 8.86 0.70 7.33
CA LEU A 251 7.98 -0.35 7.83
C LEU A 251 8.17 -1.70 7.13
N TYR A 252 8.03 -1.73 5.81
CA TYR A 252 8.10 -2.99 5.08
C TYR A 252 9.53 -3.52 4.95
N ALA A 253 10.53 -2.66 4.85
CA ALA A 253 11.92 -3.09 4.87
C ALA A 253 12.28 -3.76 6.21
N ASN A 254 11.87 -3.15 7.31
CA ASN A 254 12.07 -3.69 8.66
C ASN A 254 11.34 -5.02 8.87
N LEU A 255 10.05 -5.10 8.48
CA LEU A 255 9.29 -6.34 8.57
C LEU A 255 9.91 -7.45 7.70
N ARG A 256 10.41 -7.14 6.51
CA ARG A 256 11.10 -8.11 5.65
C ARG A 256 12.43 -8.58 6.25
N THR A 257 13.17 -7.69 6.89
CA THR A 257 14.40 -8.05 7.63
C THR A 257 14.08 -9.05 8.73
N LEU A 258 13.08 -8.78 9.55
CA LEU A 258 12.64 -9.70 10.61
C LEU A 258 12.08 -11.01 10.04
N ASP A 259 11.24 -10.96 9.02
CA ASP A 259 10.63 -12.15 8.39
C ASP A 259 11.66 -13.07 7.73
N SER A 260 12.78 -12.52 7.25
CA SER A 260 13.89 -13.28 6.66
C SER A 260 14.93 -13.75 7.67
N SER A 261 14.83 -13.31 8.91
CA SER A 261 15.74 -13.71 9.99
C SER A 261 15.34 -15.07 10.57
N ASN A 262 16.21 -15.60 11.44
CA ASN A 262 15.96 -16.88 12.13
C ASN A 262 15.10 -16.67 13.40
N CYS A 263 13.99 -15.92 13.30
CA CYS A 263 13.03 -15.76 14.39
C CYS A 263 11.81 -16.64 14.19
N ASP A 264 11.14 -17.03 15.28
CA ASP A 264 9.91 -17.83 15.27
C ASP A 264 8.67 -16.93 15.26
N GLU A 265 8.77 -15.75 15.89
CA GLU A 265 7.72 -14.73 15.94
C GLU A 265 8.29 -13.31 15.81
N ILE A 266 7.45 -12.40 15.35
CA ILE A 266 7.75 -10.97 15.25
C ILE A 266 6.87 -10.22 16.24
N LEU A 267 7.51 -9.49 17.19
CA LEU A 267 6.83 -8.58 18.10
C LEU A 267 6.99 -7.15 17.61
N VAL A 268 5.90 -6.44 17.48
CA VAL A 268 5.90 -5.04 17.09
C VAL A 268 5.24 -4.21 18.18
N GLU A 269 5.95 -3.20 18.70
CA GLU A 269 5.34 -2.24 19.61
C GLU A 269 4.26 -1.44 18.89
N GLU A 270 3.06 -1.36 19.48
CA GLU A 270 1.96 -0.60 18.89
C GLU A 270 2.33 0.88 18.77
N PRO A 271 2.26 1.46 17.57
CA PRO A 271 2.47 2.89 17.39
C PRO A 271 1.38 3.72 18.09
N PRO A 272 1.68 5.00 18.42
CA PRO A 272 0.72 5.92 19.03
C PRO A 272 -0.61 6.00 18.29
N ALA A 273 -1.71 6.30 19.01
CA ALA A 273 -3.06 6.35 18.45
C ALA A 273 -3.41 7.67 17.74
N SER A 274 -2.47 8.62 17.65
CA SER A 274 -2.71 9.92 17.00
C SER A 274 -2.91 9.80 15.49
N ALA A 275 -3.56 10.78 14.88
CA ALA A 275 -3.99 10.76 13.48
C ALA A 275 -2.83 10.57 12.48
N GLU A 276 -1.65 11.06 12.78
CA GLU A 276 -0.45 10.94 11.93
C GLU A 276 0.07 9.50 11.81
N TRP A 277 -0.28 8.62 12.76
CA TRP A 277 0.05 7.19 12.75
C TRP A 277 -0.99 6.31 12.06
N THR A 278 -2.11 6.88 11.60
CA THR A 278 -3.25 6.10 11.06
C THR A 278 -2.83 5.15 9.94
N ALA A 279 -1.99 5.59 9.00
CA ALA A 279 -1.54 4.75 7.89
C ALA A 279 -0.66 3.58 8.36
N VAL A 280 0.27 3.83 9.29
CA VAL A 280 1.14 2.80 9.87
C VAL A 280 0.32 1.79 10.67
N ARG A 281 -0.57 2.27 11.51
CA ARG A 281 -1.48 1.43 12.32
C ARG A 281 -2.38 0.55 11.46
N ASP A 282 -2.94 1.08 10.36
CA ASP A 282 -3.75 0.31 9.41
C ASP A 282 -2.92 -0.84 8.80
N ARG A 283 -1.68 -0.59 8.39
CA ARG A 283 -0.81 -1.63 7.83
C ARG A 283 -0.45 -2.71 8.84
N LEU A 284 -0.08 -2.33 10.04
CA LEU A 284 0.29 -3.26 11.11
C LEU A 284 -0.91 -4.09 11.60
N SER A 285 -2.10 -3.47 11.73
CA SER A 285 -3.31 -4.19 12.14
C SER A 285 -3.71 -5.27 11.14
N ARG A 286 -3.43 -5.08 9.84
CA ARG A 286 -3.68 -6.09 8.80
C ARG A 286 -2.56 -7.11 8.66
N ALA A 287 -1.33 -6.75 9.07
CA ALA A 287 -0.18 -7.65 9.04
C ALA A 287 -0.15 -8.64 10.22
N ARG A 288 -0.90 -8.36 11.30
CA ARG A 288 -0.92 -9.20 12.50
C ARG A 288 -1.52 -10.57 12.21
N SER A 289 -0.98 -11.58 12.86
CA SER A 289 -1.58 -12.92 12.92
C SER A 289 -2.77 -12.91 13.89
N GLU A 290 -3.78 -13.70 13.59
CA GLU A 290 -4.94 -13.91 14.47
C GLU A 290 -4.55 -14.63 15.77
#